data_9fd1e23fcea49f7b5c36d6d8eefa7875
#
_entry.id   9fd1e23fcea49f7b5c36d6d8eefa7875
#
_cell.length_a   1.000
_cell.length_b   1.000
_cell.length_c   1.000
_cell.angle_alpha   90.00
_cell.angle_beta   90.00
_cell.angle_gamma   90.00
#
_symmetry.space_group_name_H-M   'P 1'
#
loop_
_entity.id
_entity.type
_entity.pdbx_description
1 polymer ?
#
loop_
_entity_poly.entity_id
_entity_poly.type
_entity_poly.pdbx_seq_one_letter_code
_entity_poly.pdbx_strand_id
1 'polypeptide(L)'
;KYGQEYTVNLKPNEVRILRVSDKEDTKAPKIDRIMTDGAKELTVKFDEKVSGNLFKVENAKISSIKKSADDTTYHIVLAEAPANEATVKVIPQDIKDMSGNKATEDASVVYHKNNVIVENEKVTEAGQLAEADKSLNSNNGFTVYATVNTAETNKSLIKQNDQYELKVTAEGKASFTLNGATAVSSKMINDGAEHKVVGVKENNGMLKLYVDGTLEGSAYNKDNRFHKVEKAAITAGEGVTAAAVYDIAYGYNEVANLGEQEGLPKLKLTNDMITVSET
;
A
#
# COMPACT_ATOMS: atom_id res chain seq x y z
N LYS A 1 -32.72 -18.93 15.69
CA LYS A 1 -34.08 -19.47 15.99
C LYS A 1 -34.38 -19.16 17.45
N TYR A 2 -35.57 -18.66 17.77
CA TYR A 2 -36.02 -18.49 19.16
C TYR A 2 -35.90 -19.84 19.90
N GLY A 3 -35.21 -19.82 21.06
CA GLY A 3 -35.06 -21.02 21.90
C GLY A 3 -33.77 -21.81 21.72
N GLN A 4 -32.78 -21.34 20.98
CA GLN A 4 -31.46 -21.96 20.98
C GLN A 4 -30.59 -21.37 22.12
N GLU A 5 -30.14 -22.25 23.01
CA GLU A 5 -29.12 -21.90 24.01
C GLU A 5 -27.75 -21.79 23.36
N TYR A 6 -27.05 -20.68 23.60
CA TYR A 6 -25.68 -20.45 23.17
C TYR A 6 -24.75 -20.51 24.39
N THR A 7 -23.91 -21.52 24.44
CA THR A 7 -22.88 -21.61 25.48
C THR A 7 -21.63 -20.93 25.00
N VAL A 8 -21.21 -19.87 25.70
CA VAL A 8 -19.98 -19.15 25.41
C VAL A 8 -18.98 -19.45 26.51
N ASN A 9 -17.89 -20.13 26.17
CA ASN A 9 -16.75 -20.33 27.08
C ASN A 9 -15.81 -19.13 26.98
N LEU A 10 -15.72 -18.31 28.01
CA LEU A 10 -14.82 -17.18 28.10
C LEU A 10 -13.56 -17.58 28.88
N LYS A 11 -12.41 -17.19 28.37
CA LYS A 11 -11.14 -17.25 29.12
C LYS A 11 -11.09 -16.09 30.14
N PRO A 12 -10.26 -16.17 31.18
CA PRO A 12 -10.05 -15.05 32.10
C PRO A 12 -9.68 -13.78 31.32
N ASN A 13 -10.37 -12.68 31.63
CA ASN A 13 -10.23 -11.37 30.93
C ASN A 13 -10.68 -11.33 29.46
N GLU A 14 -11.37 -12.34 28.96
CA GLU A 14 -11.97 -12.34 27.62
C GLU A 14 -13.36 -11.68 27.66
N VAL A 15 -13.60 -10.72 26.78
CA VAL A 15 -14.90 -10.10 26.54
C VAL A 15 -15.35 -10.47 25.14
N ARG A 16 -16.57 -10.99 24.99
CA ARG A 16 -17.19 -11.24 23.69
C ARG A 16 -18.47 -10.42 23.56
N ILE A 17 -18.57 -9.69 22.48
CA ILE A 17 -19.79 -8.98 22.10
C ILE A 17 -20.56 -9.88 21.14
N LEU A 18 -21.71 -10.35 21.55
CA LEU A 18 -22.60 -11.14 20.70
C LEU A 18 -23.64 -10.20 20.06
N ARG A 19 -23.71 -10.20 18.74
CA ARG A 19 -24.80 -9.56 18.00
C ARG A 19 -25.86 -10.60 17.68
N VAL A 20 -27.03 -10.41 18.21
CA VAL A 20 -28.21 -11.22 17.82
C VAL A 20 -28.79 -10.59 16.56
N SER A 21 -28.90 -11.36 15.48
CA SER A 21 -29.54 -10.96 14.23
C SER A 21 -30.69 -11.93 13.96
N ASP A 22 -31.79 -11.40 13.48
CA ASP A 22 -32.96 -12.17 12.98
C ASP A 22 -32.75 -12.68 11.55
N LYS A 23 -31.65 -12.23 10.91
CA LYS A 23 -31.27 -12.65 9.56
C LYS A 23 -30.08 -13.58 9.61
N GLU A 24 -30.18 -14.69 8.91
CA GLU A 24 -29.07 -15.59 8.65
C GLU A 24 -28.04 -14.87 7.77
N ASP A 25 -26.78 -14.96 8.16
CA ASP A 25 -25.69 -14.49 7.30
C ASP A 25 -25.40 -15.57 6.25
N THR A 26 -25.62 -15.22 5.00
CA THR A 26 -25.39 -16.11 3.84
C THR A 26 -24.32 -15.55 2.91
N LYS A 27 -23.67 -14.45 3.31
CA LYS A 27 -22.61 -13.80 2.51
C LYS A 27 -21.28 -14.48 2.78
N ALA A 28 -20.65 -14.99 1.74
CA ALA A 28 -19.31 -15.55 1.84
C ALA A 28 -18.25 -14.45 2.03
N PRO A 29 -17.19 -14.69 2.83
CA PRO A 29 -16.10 -13.77 2.99
C PRO A 29 -15.28 -13.67 1.70
N LYS A 30 -14.72 -12.47 1.44
CA LYS A 30 -13.92 -12.19 0.26
C LYS A 30 -12.55 -11.66 0.64
N ILE A 31 -11.57 -11.94 -0.21
CA ILE A 31 -10.26 -11.29 -0.12
C ILE A 31 -10.46 -9.83 -0.52
N ASP A 32 -10.26 -8.92 0.45
CA ASP A 32 -10.31 -7.47 0.23
C ASP A 32 -9.05 -6.98 -0.49
N ARG A 33 -7.88 -7.50 -0.08
CA ARG A 33 -6.59 -7.14 -0.68
C ARG A 33 -5.53 -8.20 -0.47
N ILE A 34 -4.54 -8.20 -1.39
CA ILE A 34 -3.28 -8.91 -1.25
C ILE A 34 -2.16 -7.88 -1.36
N MET A 35 -1.23 -7.90 -0.41
CA MET A 35 -0.03 -7.08 -0.39
C MET A 35 1.19 -7.99 -0.45
N THR A 36 2.30 -7.50 -1.03
CA THR A 36 3.58 -8.19 -1.06
C THR A 36 4.63 -7.41 -0.29
N ASP A 37 5.59 -8.10 0.31
CA ASP A 37 6.77 -7.48 0.91
C ASP A 37 7.89 -7.22 -0.12
N GLY A 38 7.61 -7.49 -1.39
CA GLY A 38 8.61 -7.42 -2.46
C GLY A 38 9.66 -8.53 -2.42
N ALA A 39 9.52 -9.50 -1.52
CA ALA A 39 10.38 -10.68 -1.38
C ALA A 39 9.56 -11.97 -1.42
N LYS A 40 9.20 -12.55 -0.28
CA LYS A 40 8.54 -13.88 -0.23
C LYS A 40 7.19 -13.88 0.49
N GLU A 41 6.82 -12.81 1.18
CA GLU A 41 5.59 -12.76 1.96
C GLU A 41 4.44 -12.13 1.18
N LEU A 42 3.28 -12.78 1.27
CA LEU A 42 2.00 -12.25 0.84
C LEU A 42 1.16 -11.99 2.10
N THR A 43 0.68 -10.78 2.27
CA THR A 43 -0.32 -10.45 3.28
C THR A 43 -1.70 -10.45 2.63
N VAL A 44 -2.55 -11.39 3.03
CA VAL A 44 -3.91 -11.58 2.50
C VAL A 44 -4.91 -11.10 3.53
N LYS A 45 -5.70 -10.08 3.21
CA LYS A 45 -6.72 -9.53 4.10
C LYS A 45 -8.11 -9.81 3.55
N PHE A 46 -8.99 -10.30 4.44
CA PHE A 46 -10.41 -10.50 4.17
C PHE A 46 -11.25 -9.29 4.58
N ASP A 47 -12.41 -9.15 4.00
CA ASP A 47 -13.40 -8.09 4.31
C ASP A 47 -14.09 -8.29 5.66
N GLU A 48 -13.98 -9.48 6.25
CA GLU A 48 -14.55 -9.85 7.55
C GLU A 48 -13.70 -10.89 8.28
N LYS A 49 -14.08 -11.23 9.51
CA LYS A 49 -13.39 -12.25 10.31
C LYS A 49 -13.61 -13.63 9.73
N VAL A 50 -12.53 -14.39 9.60
CA VAL A 50 -12.53 -15.73 9.01
C VAL A 50 -11.82 -16.75 9.90
N SER A 51 -12.10 -18.01 9.65
CA SER A 51 -11.48 -19.19 10.25
C SER A 51 -10.90 -20.09 9.16
N GLY A 52 -10.10 -21.10 9.56
CA GLY A 52 -9.38 -21.97 8.62
C GLY A 52 -7.98 -21.43 8.34
N ASN A 53 -7.18 -22.19 7.57
CA ASN A 53 -5.80 -21.83 7.26
C ASN A 53 -5.28 -22.47 5.96
N LEU A 54 -6.16 -22.92 5.09
CA LEU A 54 -5.75 -23.60 3.86
C LEU A 54 -5.89 -22.68 2.65
N PHE A 55 -4.78 -22.44 1.98
CA PHE A 55 -4.66 -21.68 0.76
C PHE A 55 -3.89 -22.45 -0.30
N LYS A 56 -4.16 -22.13 -1.55
CA LYS A 56 -3.31 -22.44 -2.70
C LYS A 56 -2.83 -21.14 -3.32
N VAL A 57 -1.56 -21.08 -3.69
CA VAL A 57 -1.01 -20.03 -4.53
C VAL A 57 -0.65 -20.65 -5.87
N GLU A 58 -1.18 -20.12 -6.99
CA GLU A 58 -0.85 -20.64 -8.31
C GLU A 58 0.62 -20.37 -8.63
N ASN A 59 1.26 -21.41 -9.20
CA ASN A 59 2.66 -21.39 -9.63
C ASN A 59 3.68 -21.09 -8.51
N ALA A 60 3.29 -21.20 -7.23
CA ALA A 60 4.18 -21.02 -6.10
C ALA A 60 3.90 -22.04 -5.00
N LYS A 61 4.96 -22.43 -4.28
CA LYS A 61 4.87 -23.33 -3.12
C LYS A 61 4.81 -22.49 -1.85
N ILE A 62 3.80 -22.75 -1.00
CA ILE A 62 3.69 -22.13 0.32
C ILE A 62 4.68 -22.83 1.27
N SER A 63 5.48 -22.03 1.97
CA SER A 63 6.38 -22.49 3.04
C SER A 63 5.69 -22.46 4.40
N SER A 64 4.96 -21.39 4.71
CA SER A 64 4.21 -21.27 5.96
C SER A 64 3.02 -20.31 5.83
N ILE A 65 2.04 -20.49 6.73
CA ILE A 65 0.88 -19.61 6.86
C ILE A 65 0.75 -19.23 8.32
N LYS A 66 0.61 -17.94 8.60
CA LYS A 66 0.35 -17.40 9.94
C LYS A 66 -0.87 -16.48 9.88
N LYS A 67 -1.85 -16.73 10.73
CA LYS A 67 -3.02 -15.90 10.89
C LYS A 67 -2.75 -14.81 11.94
N SER A 68 -3.14 -13.58 11.67
CA SER A 68 -3.06 -12.47 12.63
C SER A 68 -4.15 -12.55 13.69
N ALA A 69 -3.95 -11.86 14.81
CA ALA A 69 -4.89 -11.84 15.94
C ALA A 69 -6.21 -11.10 15.64
N ASP A 70 -6.27 -10.33 14.55
CA ASP A 70 -7.48 -9.63 14.09
C ASP A 70 -8.52 -10.56 13.44
N ASP A 71 -8.14 -11.82 13.19
CA ASP A 71 -8.93 -12.83 12.48
C ASP A 71 -9.31 -12.48 11.03
N THR A 72 -8.76 -11.41 10.47
CA THR A 72 -9.02 -10.99 9.08
C THR A 72 -7.82 -11.14 8.17
N THR A 73 -6.61 -11.29 8.73
CA THR A 73 -5.35 -11.17 8.00
C THR A 73 -4.53 -12.45 8.10
N TYR A 74 -3.96 -12.88 6.97
CA TYR A 74 -3.01 -13.99 6.87
C TYR A 74 -1.70 -13.52 6.27
N HIS A 75 -0.59 -14.01 6.81
CA HIS A 75 0.75 -13.89 6.28
C HIS A 75 1.15 -15.24 5.68
N ILE A 76 1.30 -15.29 4.36
CA ILE A 76 1.66 -16.47 3.59
C ILE A 76 3.08 -16.30 3.10
N VAL A 77 4.00 -17.12 3.62
CA VAL A 77 5.39 -17.12 3.16
C VAL A 77 5.56 -18.17 2.06
N LEU A 78 6.06 -17.74 0.91
CA LEU A 78 6.38 -18.62 -0.21
C LEU A 78 7.77 -19.25 -0.04
N ALA A 79 8.00 -20.42 -0.59
CA ALA A 79 9.31 -21.08 -0.59
C ALA A 79 10.35 -20.23 -1.37
N GLU A 80 9.93 -19.64 -2.49
CA GLU A 80 10.73 -18.77 -3.34
C GLU A 80 9.94 -17.50 -3.69
N ALA A 81 10.67 -16.40 -3.93
CA ALA A 81 10.05 -15.17 -4.42
C ALA A 81 9.50 -15.38 -5.84
N PRO A 82 8.32 -14.85 -6.16
CA PRO A 82 7.81 -14.86 -7.53
C PRO A 82 8.77 -14.13 -8.50
N ALA A 83 8.62 -14.39 -9.79
CA ALA A 83 9.31 -13.60 -10.80
C ALA A 83 8.77 -12.15 -10.79
N ASN A 84 9.64 -11.17 -11.06
CA ASN A 84 9.20 -9.78 -11.17
C ASN A 84 8.08 -9.66 -12.20
N GLU A 85 7.04 -8.89 -11.86
CA GLU A 85 5.82 -8.67 -12.67
C GLU A 85 4.95 -9.92 -12.90
N ALA A 86 5.23 -11.01 -12.18
CA ALA A 86 4.34 -12.16 -12.21
C ALA A 86 3.00 -11.88 -11.53
N THR A 87 1.91 -12.35 -12.13
CA THR A 87 0.61 -12.37 -11.47
C THR A 87 0.57 -13.51 -10.47
N VAL A 88 0.42 -13.17 -9.20
CA VAL A 88 0.29 -14.11 -8.09
C VAL A 88 -1.18 -14.25 -7.73
N LYS A 89 -1.73 -15.44 -7.88
CA LYS A 89 -3.13 -15.74 -7.59
C LYS A 89 -3.25 -16.57 -6.31
N VAL A 90 -4.03 -16.06 -5.37
CA VAL A 90 -4.29 -16.69 -4.07
C VAL A 90 -5.72 -17.25 -4.06
N ILE A 91 -5.85 -18.53 -3.74
CA ILE A 91 -7.10 -19.26 -3.74
C ILE A 91 -7.36 -19.78 -2.32
N PRO A 92 -8.38 -19.27 -1.61
CA PRO A 92 -8.81 -19.84 -0.33
C PRO A 92 -9.42 -21.23 -0.56
N GLN A 93 -8.98 -22.24 0.21
CA GLN A 93 -9.49 -23.62 0.05
C GLN A 93 -10.38 -24.08 1.21
N ASP A 94 -10.06 -23.65 2.43
CA ASP A 94 -10.87 -23.96 3.62
C ASP A 94 -10.94 -22.75 4.54
N ILE A 95 -11.35 -21.62 3.98
CA ILE A 95 -11.57 -20.37 4.71
C ILE A 95 -13.08 -20.15 4.81
N LYS A 96 -13.57 -19.87 6.01
CA LYS A 96 -14.98 -19.64 6.32
C LYS A 96 -15.11 -18.43 7.22
N ASP A 97 -16.22 -17.71 7.09
CA ASP A 97 -16.62 -16.71 8.08
C ASP A 97 -17.05 -17.35 9.40
N MET A 98 -17.51 -16.53 10.34
CA MET A 98 -17.99 -17.00 11.64
C MET A 98 -19.39 -17.64 11.57
N SER A 99 -20.10 -17.48 10.45
CA SER A 99 -21.42 -18.09 10.15
C SER A 99 -21.28 -19.43 9.42
N GLY A 100 -20.07 -19.78 8.97
CA GLY A 100 -19.77 -21.01 8.25
C GLY A 100 -19.82 -20.89 6.73
N ASN A 101 -20.05 -19.69 6.17
CA ASN A 101 -20.02 -19.47 4.73
C ASN A 101 -18.59 -19.57 4.22
N LYS A 102 -18.39 -20.34 3.17
CA LYS A 102 -17.05 -20.63 2.64
C LYS A 102 -16.63 -19.58 1.63
N ALA A 103 -15.40 -19.07 1.75
CA ALA A 103 -14.76 -18.25 0.73
C ALA A 103 -14.58 -19.07 -0.56
N THR A 104 -15.05 -18.55 -1.68
CA THR A 104 -15.00 -19.22 -3.00
C THR A 104 -14.30 -18.39 -4.06
N GLU A 105 -14.16 -17.07 -3.83
CA GLU A 105 -13.52 -16.17 -4.78
C GLU A 105 -12.01 -16.13 -4.55
N ASP A 106 -11.25 -16.23 -5.62
CA ASP A 106 -9.80 -15.99 -5.63
C ASP A 106 -9.50 -14.50 -5.81
N ALA A 107 -8.27 -14.12 -5.52
CA ALA A 107 -7.76 -12.80 -5.79
C ALA A 107 -6.33 -12.87 -6.31
N SER A 108 -5.92 -11.84 -7.06
CA SER A 108 -4.60 -11.77 -7.65
C SER A 108 -3.93 -10.43 -7.38
N VAL A 109 -2.61 -10.45 -7.34
CA VAL A 109 -1.76 -9.27 -7.25
C VAL A 109 -0.61 -9.40 -8.25
N VAL A 110 -0.18 -8.32 -8.86
CA VAL A 110 1.08 -8.27 -9.61
C VAL A 110 2.22 -8.12 -8.60
N TYR A 111 3.19 -9.01 -8.68
CA TYR A 111 4.35 -9.00 -7.81
C TYR A 111 5.43 -8.07 -8.37
N HIS A 112 5.88 -7.13 -7.56
CA HIS A 112 7.00 -6.25 -7.88
C HIS A 112 8.16 -6.53 -6.93
N LYS A 113 9.30 -6.96 -7.47
CA LYS A 113 10.51 -7.19 -6.68
C LYS A 113 10.91 -5.89 -5.96
N ASN A 114 11.15 -5.96 -4.66
CA ASN A 114 11.42 -4.80 -3.79
C ASN A 114 10.29 -3.75 -3.82
N ASN A 115 9.08 -4.13 -4.24
CA ASN A 115 7.93 -3.24 -4.43
C ASN A 115 8.16 -2.12 -5.46
N VAL A 116 9.14 -2.23 -6.34
CA VAL A 116 9.46 -1.23 -7.36
C VAL A 116 8.59 -1.43 -8.59
N ILE A 117 7.73 -0.46 -8.92
CA ILE A 117 6.97 -0.40 -10.18
C ILE A 117 7.82 0.28 -11.25
N VAL A 118 8.34 1.45 -10.93
CA VAL A 118 9.27 2.21 -11.74
C VAL A 118 10.25 2.92 -10.85
N GLU A 119 11.50 2.95 -11.23
CA GLU A 119 12.55 3.73 -10.60
C GLU A 119 13.45 4.30 -11.68
N ASN A 120 13.63 5.60 -11.66
CA ASN A 120 14.48 6.31 -12.60
C ASN A 120 15.30 7.34 -11.82
N GLU A 121 16.55 6.98 -11.52
CA GLU A 121 17.47 7.80 -10.74
C GLU A 121 17.88 9.07 -11.48
N LYS A 122 17.71 9.11 -12.81
CA LYS A 122 18.05 10.27 -13.64
C LYS A 122 17.01 10.45 -14.74
N VAL A 123 16.11 11.40 -14.54
CA VAL A 123 15.17 11.88 -15.54
C VAL A 123 15.79 13.07 -16.24
N THR A 124 15.99 12.97 -17.55
CA THR A 124 16.67 14.03 -18.35
C THR A 124 15.69 14.89 -19.14
N GLU A 125 14.45 14.38 -19.32
CA GLU A 125 13.38 15.08 -20.05
C GLU A 125 12.02 14.65 -19.53
N ALA A 126 11.03 15.51 -19.71
CA ALA A 126 9.64 15.16 -19.41
C ALA A 126 9.14 14.08 -20.38
N GLY A 127 8.37 13.13 -19.88
CA GLY A 127 7.84 12.07 -20.72
C GLY A 127 7.41 10.83 -19.94
N GLN A 128 7.26 9.75 -20.68
CA GLN A 128 6.82 8.47 -20.13
C GLN A 128 7.92 7.80 -19.34
N LEU A 129 7.62 7.44 -18.09
CA LEU A 129 8.50 6.66 -17.21
C LEU A 129 8.21 5.17 -17.27
N ALA A 130 6.95 4.80 -17.43
CA ALA A 130 6.52 3.40 -17.52
C ALA A 130 5.32 3.26 -18.45
N GLU A 131 5.25 2.08 -19.07
CA GLU A 131 4.15 1.68 -19.95
C GLU A 131 2.82 1.58 -19.18
N ALA A 132 1.73 1.60 -19.92
CA ALA A 132 0.38 1.60 -19.38
C ALA A 132 -0.03 0.30 -18.67
N ASP A 133 0.72 -0.78 -18.83
CA ASP A 133 0.50 -2.06 -18.18
C ASP A 133 1.05 -2.12 -16.75
N LYS A 134 1.89 -1.16 -16.36
CA LYS A 134 2.41 -1.01 -15.00
C LYS A 134 1.32 -0.45 -14.10
N SER A 135 0.60 -1.32 -13.42
CA SER A 135 -0.52 -0.94 -12.58
C SER A 135 -0.27 -1.20 -11.09
N LEU A 136 -0.69 -0.24 -10.27
CA LEU A 136 -0.78 -0.43 -8.82
C LEU A 136 -1.99 -1.32 -8.47
N ASN A 137 -1.91 -2.07 -7.38
CA ASN A 137 -3.08 -2.72 -6.81
C ASN A 137 -4.01 -1.64 -6.23
N SER A 138 -5.25 -1.59 -6.70
CA SER A 138 -6.20 -0.52 -6.37
C SER A 138 -6.54 -0.37 -4.90
N ASN A 139 -6.38 -1.44 -4.10
CA ASN A 139 -6.69 -1.43 -2.67
C ASN A 139 -5.48 -1.20 -1.77
N ASN A 140 -4.26 -1.35 -2.29
CA ASN A 140 -3.03 -1.26 -1.50
C ASN A 140 -2.56 0.18 -1.33
N GLY A 141 -1.67 0.36 -0.35
CA GLY A 141 -0.88 1.57 -0.24
C GLY A 141 0.21 1.63 -1.31
N PHE A 142 0.66 2.83 -1.63
CA PHE A 142 1.74 3.06 -2.58
C PHE A 142 2.48 4.36 -2.26
N THR A 143 3.65 4.51 -2.85
CA THR A 143 4.50 5.70 -2.71
C THR A 143 4.92 6.21 -4.08
N VAL A 144 4.80 7.53 -4.27
CA VAL A 144 5.26 8.25 -5.46
C VAL A 144 6.33 9.23 -5.03
N TYR A 145 7.48 9.18 -5.68
CA TYR A 145 8.64 10.01 -5.38
C TYR A 145 9.07 10.82 -6.61
N ALA A 146 9.40 12.08 -6.41
CA ALA A 146 10.07 12.92 -7.39
C ALA A 146 11.13 13.80 -6.73
N THR A 147 12.30 13.93 -7.36
CA THR A 147 13.19 15.08 -7.15
C THR A 147 12.89 16.10 -8.25
N VAL A 148 12.69 17.34 -7.87
CA VAL A 148 12.30 18.41 -8.78
C VAL A 148 13.12 19.67 -8.53
N ASN A 149 13.51 20.34 -9.62
CA ASN A 149 14.08 21.68 -9.60
C ASN A 149 13.27 22.55 -10.57
N THR A 150 12.51 23.51 -10.04
CA THR A 150 11.65 24.38 -10.85
C THR A 150 11.43 25.75 -10.19
N ALA A 151 11.27 26.78 -10.99
CA ALA A 151 10.74 28.08 -10.58
C ALA A 151 9.29 28.28 -11.04
N GLU A 152 8.71 27.29 -11.73
CA GLU A 152 7.38 27.38 -12.32
C GLU A 152 6.29 26.90 -11.37
N THR A 153 5.07 27.27 -11.70
CA THR A 153 3.84 26.86 -11.01
C THR A 153 2.95 26.04 -11.92
N ASN A 154 1.95 25.36 -11.36
CA ASN A 154 0.97 24.58 -12.12
C ASN A 154 1.58 23.43 -12.94
N LYS A 155 2.68 22.82 -12.48
CA LYS A 155 3.39 21.74 -13.16
C LYS A 155 3.09 20.39 -12.57
N SER A 156 2.71 19.43 -13.42
CA SER A 156 2.69 18.02 -13.05
C SER A 156 4.12 17.52 -12.83
N LEU A 157 4.38 16.80 -11.76
CA LEU A 157 5.66 16.17 -11.47
C LEU A 157 5.63 14.69 -11.87
N ILE A 158 4.77 13.91 -11.22
CA ILE A 158 4.51 12.51 -11.58
C ILE A 158 3.01 12.33 -11.68
N LYS A 159 2.57 11.68 -12.74
CA LYS A 159 1.16 11.48 -13.02
C LYS A 159 0.89 10.11 -13.62
N GLN A 160 -0.18 9.49 -13.16
CA GLN A 160 -0.88 8.44 -13.87
C GLN A 160 -2.33 8.91 -14.08
N ASN A 161 -2.73 9.10 -15.33
CA ASN A 161 -4.02 9.71 -15.67
C ASN A 161 -5.17 9.02 -14.96
N ASP A 162 -6.13 9.83 -14.46
CA ASP A 162 -7.33 9.42 -13.72
C ASP A 162 -7.06 8.58 -12.46
N GLN A 163 -5.82 8.54 -12.00
CA GLN A 163 -5.42 7.82 -10.78
C GLN A 163 -4.85 8.78 -9.75
N TYR A 164 -3.62 9.17 -9.91
CA TYR A 164 -2.93 10.08 -8.99
C TYR A 164 -2.10 11.13 -9.73
N GLU A 165 -1.84 12.22 -9.04
CA GLU A 165 -0.93 13.27 -9.50
C GLU A 165 -0.15 13.86 -8.33
N LEU A 166 1.17 13.92 -8.50
CA LEU A 166 2.08 14.74 -7.72
C LEU A 166 2.37 16.00 -8.53
N LYS A 167 2.17 17.19 -7.96
CA LYS A 167 2.11 18.45 -8.73
C LYS A 167 2.70 19.63 -7.96
N VAL A 168 3.21 20.65 -8.68
CA VAL A 168 3.40 22.02 -8.18
C VAL A 168 2.09 22.78 -8.41
N THR A 169 1.51 23.35 -7.36
CA THR A 169 0.25 24.12 -7.43
C THR A 169 0.46 25.50 -8.05
N ALA A 170 -0.64 26.24 -8.26
CA ALA A 170 -0.58 27.63 -8.71
C ALA A 170 0.15 28.56 -7.71
N GLU A 171 0.13 28.20 -6.42
CA GLU A 171 0.81 28.92 -5.33
C GLU A 171 2.25 28.45 -5.12
N GLY A 172 2.79 27.59 -5.99
CA GLY A 172 4.15 27.08 -5.89
C GLY A 172 4.37 26.00 -4.84
N LYS A 173 3.31 25.45 -4.26
CA LYS A 173 3.34 24.37 -3.26
C LYS A 173 3.32 23.00 -3.90
N ALA A 174 3.80 21.98 -3.19
CA ALA A 174 3.57 20.60 -3.60
C ALA A 174 2.13 20.18 -3.28
N SER A 175 1.55 19.33 -4.13
CA SER A 175 0.30 18.65 -3.85
C SER A 175 0.33 17.21 -4.33
N PHE A 176 -0.38 16.34 -3.60
CA PHE A 176 -0.61 14.94 -3.94
C PHE A 176 -2.10 14.65 -3.96
N THR A 177 -2.62 14.34 -5.14
CA THR A 177 -4.06 14.12 -5.38
C THR A 177 -4.34 12.68 -5.76
N LEU A 178 -5.39 12.11 -5.20
CA LEU A 178 -5.94 10.79 -5.51
C LEU A 178 -7.46 10.83 -5.32
N ASN A 179 -8.22 10.47 -6.36
CA ASN A 179 -9.69 10.35 -6.31
C ASN A 179 -10.38 11.57 -5.65
N GLY A 180 -9.94 12.78 -5.99
CA GLY A 180 -10.50 14.03 -5.48
C GLY A 180 -10.04 14.44 -4.07
N ALA A 181 -9.33 13.59 -3.33
CA ALA A 181 -8.63 13.99 -2.10
C ALA A 181 -7.27 14.59 -2.46
N THR A 182 -6.89 15.69 -1.83
CA THR A 182 -5.63 16.38 -2.11
C THR A 182 -4.93 16.79 -0.82
N ALA A 183 -3.72 16.27 -0.60
CA ALA A 183 -2.77 16.76 0.40
C ALA A 183 -1.95 17.89 -0.23
N VAL A 184 -1.78 19.01 0.48
CA VAL A 184 -1.02 20.17 0.01
C VAL A 184 0.04 20.54 1.05
N SER A 185 1.26 20.86 0.60
CA SER A 185 2.35 21.27 1.48
C SER A 185 2.09 22.69 2.05
N SER A 186 2.62 22.93 3.24
CA SER A 186 2.74 24.30 3.77
C SER A 186 3.86 25.07 3.07
N LYS A 187 4.93 24.36 2.69
CA LYS A 187 6.15 24.89 2.06
C LYS A 187 5.98 25.04 0.55
N MET A 188 6.55 26.11 -0.01
CA MET A 188 6.72 26.29 -1.45
C MET A 188 7.93 25.44 -1.93
N ILE A 189 7.88 25.00 -3.18
CA ILE A 189 8.91 24.17 -3.83
C ILE A 189 9.33 24.73 -5.22
N ASN A 190 8.90 25.95 -5.57
CA ASN A 190 9.19 26.59 -6.85
C ASN A 190 10.20 27.73 -6.70
N ASP A 191 11.17 27.57 -5.82
CA ASP A 191 12.21 28.56 -5.53
C ASP A 191 13.49 28.38 -6.38
N GLY A 192 13.49 27.42 -7.32
CA GLY A 192 14.64 27.10 -8.16
C GLY A 192 15.70 26.23 -7.47
N ALA A 193 15.46 25.81 -6.23
CA ALA A 193 16.26 24.80 -5.56
C ALA A 193 15.76 23.38 -5.89
N GLU A 194 16.56 22.40 -5.58
CA GLU A 194 16.12 21.01 -5.67
C GLU A 194 15.31 20.60 -4.43
N HIS A 195 14.14 20.02 -4.66
CA HIS A 195 13.29 19.50 -3.62
C HIS A 195 12.95 18.02 -3.86
N LYS A 196 12.90 17.25 -2.78
CA LYS A 196 12.37 15.87 -2.75
C LYS A 196 10.90 15.92 -2.37
N VAL A 197 10.03 15.49 -3.26
CA VAL A 197 8.56 15.47 -3.03
C VAL A 197 8.07 14.03 -3.05
N VAL A 198 7.40 13.61 -1.98
CA VAL A 198 6.91 12.24 -1.82
C VAL A 198 5.44 12.24 -1.45
N GLY A 199 4.62 11.60 -2.29
CA GLY A 199 3.23 11.30 -1.99
C GLY A 199 3.09 9.85 -1.53
N VAL A 200 2.46 9.62 -0.39
CA VAL A 200 2.17 8.28 0.15
C VAL A 200 0.67 8.13 0.32
N LYS A 201 0.10 7.08 -0.27
CA LYS A 201 -1.24 6.61 0.07
C LYS A 201 -1.10 5.43 1.03
N GLU A 202 -1.65 5.52 2.23
CA GLU A 202 -1.71 4.43 3.18
C GLU A 202 -2.86 3.45 2.88
N ASN A 203 -2.76 2.22 3.38
CA ASN A 203 -3.80 1.20 3.21
C ASN A 203 -5.18 1.60 3.77
N ASN A 204 -5.20 2.51 4.75
CA ASN A 204 -6.42 3.05 5.37
C ASN A 204 -7.06 4.21 4.59
N GLY A 205 -6.44 4.66 3.48
CA GLY A 205 -6.92 5.78 2.66
C GLY A 205 -6.35 7.14 3.02
N MET A 206 -5.47 7.22 4.01
CA MET A 206 -4.76 8.47 4.32
C MET A 206 -3.75 8.79 3.23
N LEU A 207 -3.79 10.00 2.72
CA LEU A 207 -2.75 10.57 1.86
C LEU A 207 -1.81 11.40 2.73
N LYS A 208 -0.51 11.22 2.53
CA LYS A 208 0.55 11.99 3.17
C LYS A 208 1.44 12.58 2.10
N LEU A 209 1.83 13.83 2.29
CA LEU A 209 2.74 14.54 1.40
C LEU A 209 3.94 15.00 2.19
N TYR A 210 5.10 14.60 1.74
CA TYR A 210 6.39 14.98 2.33
C TYR A 210 7.16 15.87 1.35
N VAL A 211 7.84 16.87 1.90
CA VAL A 211 8.81 17.69 1.18
C VAL A 211 10.11 17.69 1.97
N ASP A 212 11.20 17.33 1.32
CA ASP A 212 12.56 17.25 1.91
C ASP A 212 12.56 16.40 3.21
N GLY A 213 11.87 15.27 3.18
CA GLY A 213 11.73 14.34 4.31
C GLY A 213 10.78 14.76 5.43
N THR A 214 10.19 15.95 5.36
CA THR A 214 9.25 16.47 6.38
C THR A 214 7.81 16.27 5.91
N LEU A 215 6.93 15.78 6.81
CA LEU A 215 5.49 15.68 6.54
C LEU A 215 4.89 17.09 6.49
N GLU A 216 4.46 17.52 5.32
CA GLU A 216 3.99 18.87 5.04
C GLU A 216 2.47 18.96 4.87
N GLY A 217 1.81 17.85 4.51
CA GLY A 217 0.38 17.82 4.31
C GLY A 217 -0.22 16.44 4.41
N SER A 218 -1.50 16.38 4.70
CA SER A 218 -2.27 15.14 4.68
C SER A 218 -3.70 15.36 4.25
N ALA A 219 -4.35 14.33 3.71
CA ALA A 219 -5.75 14.31 3.36
C ALA A 219 -6.31 12.90 3.50
N TYR A 220 -7.63 12.77 3.69
CA TYR A 220 -8.27 11.48 3.76
C TYR A 220 -9.06 11.19 2.49
N ASN A 221 -8.72 10.12 1.81
CA ASN A 221 -9.47 9.63 0.66
C ASN A 221 -10.60 8.71 1.16
N LYS A 222 -11.83 9.20 1.11
CA LYS A 222 -13.03 8.45 1.52
C LYS A 222 -13.28 7.23 0.65
N ASP A 223 -13.02 7.35 -0.65
CA ASP A 223 -12.98 6.22 -1.58
C ASP A 223 -11.56 5.66 -1.60
N ASN A 224 -11.29 4.76 -0.66
CA ASN A 224 -9.97 4.14 -0.46
C ASN A 224 -9.55 3.20 -1.60
N ARG A 225 -10.05 3.39 -2.80
CA ARG A 225 -9.74 2.58 -3.98
C ARG A 225 -9.27 3.46 -5.13
N PHE A 226 -8.48 2.88 -6.01
CA PHE A 226 -8.24 3.45 -7.33
C PHE A 226 -9.45 3.18 -8.24
N HIS A 227 -9.77 4.12 -9.07
CA HIS A 227 -10.49 3.80 -10.29
C HIS A 227 -9.47 3.22 -11.27
N LYS A 228 -9.55 1.92 -11.55
CA LYS A 228 -8.65 1.27 -12.51
C LYS A 228 -8.89 1.88 -13.88
N VAL A 229 -7.93 2.66 -14.36
CA VAL A 229 -7.91 3.10 -15.76
C VAL A 229 -7.07 2.11 -16.55
N GLU A 230 -7.67 1.52 -17.55
CA GLU A 230 -6.92 0.69 -18.47
C GLU A 230 -5.91 1.56 -19.22
N LYS A 231 -4.65 1.09 -19.28
CA LYS A 231 -3.59 1.65 -20.12
C LYS A 231 -3.20 3.11 -19.85
N ALA A 232 -3.14 3.53 -18.60
CA ALA A 232 -2.57 4.82 -18.23
C ALA A 232 -1.07 4.71 -17.94
N ALA A 233 -0.25 5.28 -18.79
CA ALA A 233 1.20 5.37 -18.56
C ALA A 233 1.52 6.24 -17.34
N ILE A 234 2.64 5.95 -16.69
CA ILE A 234 3.22 6.83 -15.68
C ILE A 234 4.13 7.82 -16.36
N THR A 235 3.94 9.11 -16.15
CA THR A 235 4.70 10.18 -16.79
C THR A 235 5.38 11.09 -15.78
N ALA A 236 6.57 11.60 -16.14
CA ALA A 236 7.25 12.69 -15.45
C ALA A 236 7.03 14.02 -16.19
N GLY A 237 6.87 15.09 -15.44
CA GLY A 237 6.81 16.45 -15.93
C GLY A 237 8.17 17.12 -16.06
N GLU A 238 8.16 18.36 -16.56
CA GLU A 238 9.36 19.19 -16.65
C GLU A 238 9.91 19.53 -15.26
N GLY A 239 11.26 19.62 -15.17
CA GLY A 239 11.97 19.92 -13.94
C GLY A 239 12.14 18.73 -12.99
N VAL A 240 11.55 17.57 -13.29
CA VAL A 240 11.80 16.33 -12.55
C VAL A 240 13.17 15.78 -12.94
N THR A 241 14.03 15.54 -11.95
CA THR A 241 15.40 15.03 -12.13
C THR A 241 15.55 13.56 -11.72
N ALA A 242 14.69 13.08 -10.81
CA ALA A 242 14.56 11.66 -10.46
C ALA A 242 13.11 11.34 -10.12
N ALA A 243 12.70 10.08 -10.33
CA ALA A 243 11.33 9.65 -10.11
C ALA A 243 11.25 8.18 -9.74
N ALA A 244 10.34 7.82 -8.85
CA ALA A 244 10.03 6.42 -8.58
C ALA A 244 8.58 6.24 -8.14
N VAL A 245 8.04 5.03 -8.36
CA VAL A 245 6.74 4.60 -7.87
C VAL A 245 6.90 3.19 -7.27
N TYR A 246 6.42 3.04 -6.05
CA TYR A 246 6.49 1.78 -5.30
C TYR A 246 5.08 1.33 -4.91
N ASP A 247 4.77 0.05 -5.00
CA ASP A 247 3.48 -0.53 -4.62
C ASP A 247 3.38 -0.84 -3.11
N ILE A 248 4.07 -0.06 -2.32
CA ILE A 248 4.05 -0.10 -0.85
C ILE A 248 3.93 1.33 -0.29
N ALA A 249 3.17 1.49 0.79
CA ALA A 249 3.13 2.74 1.54
C ALA A 249 4.35 2.81 2.46
N TYR A 250 5.34 3.60 2.10
CA TYR A 250 6.50 3.83 2.96
C TYR A 250 6.13 4.64 4.20
N GLY A 251 6.73 4.27 5.35
CA GLY A 251 6.67 5.03 6.57
C GLY A 251 7.63 6.23 6.56
N TYR A 252 7.62 7.02 7.62
CA TYR A 252 8.45 8.23 7.74
C TYR A 252 9.95 7.97 7.53
N ASN A 253 10.48 6.90 8.10
CA ASN A 253 11.91 6.58 8.00
C ASN A 253 12.32 6.17 6.58
N GLU A 254 11.47 5.41 5.89
CA GLU A 254 11.73 5.01 4.51
C GLU A 254 11.65 6.22 3.57
N VAL A 255 10.66 7.09 3.77
CA VAL A 255 10.52 8.33 2.98
C VAL A 255 11.73 9.24 3.14
N ALA A 256 12.25 9.39 4.36
CA ALA A 256 13.44 10.20 4.62
C ALA A 256 14.70 9.69 3.88
N ASN A 257 14.74 8.38 3.59
CA ASN A 257 15.88 7.73 2.90
C ASN A 257 15.69 7.60 1.38
N LEU A 258 14.53 7.98 0.83
CA LEU A 258 14.32 7.96 -0.62
C LEU A 258 15.24 8.94 -1.35
N GLY A 259 15.85 8.47 -2.43
CA GLY A 259 16.76 9.30 -3.25
C GLY A 259 18.12 9.60 -2.62
N GLU A 260 18.48 8.95 -1.50
CA GLU A 260 19.84 8.98 -0.99
C GLU A 260 20.71 7.95 -1.71
N GLN A 261 21.91 8.36 -2.12
CA GLN A 261 22.83 7.48 -2.84
C GLN A 261 23.18 6.23 -2.03
N GLU A 262 23.30 5.10 -2.71
CA GLU A 262 23.87 3.88 -2.12
C GLU A 262 25.26 4.18 -1.53
N GLY A 263 25.43 3.90 -0.25
CA GLY A 263 26.72 4.03 0.43
C GLY A 263 26.67 4.60 1.83
N LEU A 264 25.61 5.25 2.24
CA LEU A 264 25.43 5.63 3.65
C LEU A 264 24.83 4.45 4.42
N PRO A 265 25.36 4.10 5.62
CA PRO A 265 24.82 3.02 6.41
C PRO A 265 23.38 3.37 6.78
N LYS A 266 22.42 2.63 6.21
CA LYS A 266 21.03 2.69 6.65
C LYS A 266 21.03 2.34 8.13
N LEU A 267 20.68 3.29 8.99
CA LEU A 267 20.51 3.05 10.41
C LEU A 267 19.28 2.13 10.58
N LYS A 268 19.51 0.84 10.50
CA LYS A 268 18.52 -0.16 10.81
C LYS A 268 18.48 -0.25 12.34
N LEU A 269 17.53 0.42 12.99
CA LEU A 269 17.25 0.19 14.41
C LEU A 269 16.80 -1.26 14.56
N THR A 270 17.70 -2.12 14.96
CA THR A 270 17.37 -3.47 15.43
C THR A 270 16.96 -3.39 16.91
N ASN A 271 16.14 -4.32 17.37
CA ASN A 271 15.72 -4.38 18.77
C ASN A 271 16.89 -4.41 19.75
N ASP A 272 18.08 -4.81 19.31
CA ASP A 272 19.32 -4.85 20.11
C ASP A 272 19.94 -3.46 20.36
N MET A 273 19.46 -2.42 19.66
CA MET A 273 19.94 -1.04 19.84
C MET A 273 19.09 -0.21 20.83
N ILE A 274 18.00 -0.78 21.34
CA ILE A 274 17.15 -0.13 22.34
C ILE A 274 17.64 -0.60 23.73
N THR A 275 18.54 0.15 24.33
CA THR A 275 18.88 -0.04 25.75
C THR A 275 17.89 0.78 26.58
N VAL A 276 16.93 0.13 27.20
CA VAL A 276 16.09 0.75 28.23
C VAL A 276 16.91 0.76 29.51
N SER A 277 17.42 1.94 29.91
CA SER A 277 17.98 2.11 31.28
C SER A 277 16.80 2.32 32.23
N GLU A 278 16.53 1.34 33.08
CA GLU A 278 15.68 1.54 34.24
C GLU A 278 16.43 2.46 35.23
N THR A 279 15.88 3.63 35.51
CA THR A 279 16.26 4.51 36.64
C THR A 279 15.26 4.36 37.75
#